data_34d20a9425663f2b400f9338cada5afe
#
_entry.id   34d20a9425663f2b400f9338cada5afe
#
_cell.length_a   1.000
_cell.length_b   1.000
_cell.length_c   1.000
_cell.angle_alpha   90.00
_cell.angle_beta   90.00
_cell.angle_gamma   90.00
#
_symmetry.space_group_name_H-M   'P 1'
#
loop_
_entity.id
_entity.type
_entity.pdbx_description
1 polymer ?
#
loop_
_entity_poly.entity_id
_entity_poly.type
_entity_poly.pdbx_seq_one_letter_code
_entity_poly.pdbx_strand_id
1 'polypeptide(L)'
;MTSISQTAGAVALILLFTAGIAHTDGAGDPKAVISREGENLDKDGNPTFKVANNGTVDWYTYVGYLRYGANCFQCHGPDGLGSSYAPSLVDSLKSLSYGDFVSTVVSGKKEVNTAQQQVMPSFGTNKNVMCYIDAIYVYLRARSDGALSRQRPEKHAPKTDAYTKAEDSCMG
;
A
#
# COMPACT_ATOMS: atom_id res chain seq x y z
N MET A 1 -5.56 -64.68 -48.18
CA MET A 1 -5.99 -63.30 -48.36
C MET A 1 -6.29 -62.75 -46.96
N THR A 2 -5.30 -62.14 -46.31
CA THR A 2 -5.38 -61.65 -44.95
C THR A 2 -5.39 -60.13 -45.01
N SER A 3 -6.51 -59.57 -44.59
CA SER A 3 -6.72 -58.12 -44.53
C SER A 3 -6.15 -57.56 -43.19
N ILE A 4 -5.19 -56.63 -43.27
CA ILE A 4 -4.62 -55.96 -42.12
C ILE A 4 -5.40 -54.65 -41.96
N SER A 5 -6.15 -54.54 -40.83
CA SER A 5 -6.85 -53.35 -40.43
C SER A 5 -5.86 -52.44 -39.65
N GLN A 6 -5.57 -51.26 -40.20
CA GLN A 6 -4.77 -50.22 -39.51
C GLN A 6 -5.72 -49.36 -38.69
N THR A 7 -5.60 -49.44 -37.37
CA THR A 7 -6.25 -48.48 -36.43
C THR A 7 -5.35 -47.28 -36.24
N ALA A 8 -5.74 -46.14 -36.81
CA ALA A 8 -5.09 -44.88 -36.57
C ALA A 8 -5.50 -44.34 -35.19
N GLY A 9 -4.57 -44.37 -34.26
CA GLY A 9 -4.72 -43.74 -32.93
C GLY A 9 -4.52 -42.23 -33.04
N ALA A 10 -5.56 -41.47 -32.82
CA ALA A 10 -5.47 -40.02 -32.69
C ALA A 10 -4.92 -39.65 -31.28
N VAL A 11 -3.71 -39.16 -31.26
CA VAL A 11 -3.12 -38.58 -30.02
C VAL A 11 -3.67 -37.18 -29.87
N ALA A 12 -4.60 -37.00 -28.95
CA ALA A 12 -5.11 -35.68 -28.58
C ALA A 12 -4.07 -34.98 -27.69
N LEU A 13 -3.40 -33.98 -28.25
CA LEU A 13 -2.47 -33.10 -27.51
C LEU A 13 -3.28 -32.11 -26.65
N ILE A 14 -3.44 -32.42 -25.36
CA ILE A 14 -4.09 -31.53 -24.40
C ILE A 14 -3.08 -30.41 -24.06
N LEU A 15 -3.26 -29.25 -24.68
CA LEU A 15 -2.58 -28.02 -24.28
C LEU A 15 -3.17 -27.54 -22.95
N LEU A 16 -2.48 -27.81 -21.85
CA LEU A 16 -2.74 -27.21 -20.56
C LEU A 16 -2.38 -25.72 -20.64
N PHE A 17 -3.36 -24.88 -20.90
CA PHE A 17 -3.25 -23.44 -20.63
C PHE A 17 -3.19 -23.25 -19.13
N THR A 18 -1.98 -23.09 -18.59
CA THR A 18 -1.81 -22.51 -17.26
C THR A 18 -2.22 -21.05 -17.38
N ALA A 19 -3.45 -20.74 -17.00
CA ALA A 19 -3.86 -19.37 -16.77
C ALA A 19 -2.96 -18.82 -15.64
N GLY A 20 -1.91 -18.09 -16.03
CA GLY A 20 -1.14 -17.29 -15.09
C GLY A 20 -2.14 -16.34 -14.43
N ILE A 21 -2.30 -16.47 -13.12
CA ILE A 21 -3.00 -15.48 -12.32
C ILE A 21 -2.18 -14.21 -12.48
N ALA A 22 -2.66 -13.28 -13.32
CA ALA A 22 -2.14 -11.94 -13.33
C ALA A 22 -2.38 -11.39 -11.92
N HIS A 23 -1.36 -11.42 -11.09
CA HIS A 23 -1.35 -10.60 -9.90
C HIS A 23 -1.41 -9.17 -10.43
N THR A 24 -2.59 -8.55 -10.32
CA THR A 24 -2.65 -7.10 -10.35
C THR A 24 -1.66 -6.67 -9.29
N ASP A 25 -0.70 -5.83 -9.65
CA ASP A 25 0.39 -5.35 -8.78
C ASP A 25 -0.21 -4.36 -7.74
N GLY A 26 -1.28 -4.82 -7.11
CA GLY A 26 -1.99 -4.19 -6.02
C GLY A 26 -1.10 -4.20 -4.80
N ALA A 27 -1.69 -4.01 -3.66
CA ALA A 27 -1.01 -3.85 -2.39
C ALA A 27 0.06 -4.90 -2.00
N GLY A 28 0.40 -5.89 -2.83
CA GLY A 28 1.44 -6.90 -2.57
C GLY A 28 1.17 -7.74 -1.30
N ASP A 29 2.10 -8.59 -0.94
CA ASP A 29 2.07 -9.31 0.35
C ASP A 29 2.46 -8.33 1.47
N PRO A 30 1.61 -8.07 2.48
CA PRO A 30 1.91 -7.14 3.57
C PRO A 30 2.97 -7.67 4.55
N LYS A 31 3.41 -8.91 4.38
CA LYS A 31 4.35 -9.54 5.30
C LYS A 31 5.72 -8.88 5.26
N ALA A 32 6.17 -8.36 6.40
CA ALA A 32 7.52 -7.86 6.59
C ALA A 32 8.54 -9.01 6.52
N VAL A 33 9.49 -8.91 5.60
CA VAL A 33 10.58 -9.90 5.44
C VAL A 33 11.96 -9.28 5.68
N ILE A 34 12.08 -7.95 5.58
CA ILE A 34 13.30 -7.19 5.80
C ILE A 34 12.99 -6.08 6.80
N SER A 35 13.94 -5.80 7.70
CA SER A 35 13.91 -4.58 8.52
C SER A 35 15.19 -3.80 8.26
N ARG A 36 15.04 -2.55 7.81
CA ARG A 36 16.15 -1.64 7.49
C ARG A 36 15.93 -0.32 8.22
N GLU A 37 16.87 0.06 9.08
CA GLU A 37 16.83 1.33 9.81
C GLU A 37 15.53 1.57 10.61
N GLY A 38 14.88 0.46 11.03
CA GLY A 38 13.61 0.50 11.76
C GLY A 38 12.36 0.51 10.88
N GLU A 39 12.53 0.56 9.58
CA GLU A 39 11.48 0.36 8.59
C GLU A 39 11.32 -1.13 8.25
N ASN A 40 10.09 -1.58 8.10
CA ASN A 40 9.80 -2.93 7.63
C ASN A 40 9.50 -2.89 6.13
N LEU A 41 10.08 -3.83 5.40
CA LEU A 41 9.88 -3.97 3.96
C LEU A 41 9.29 -5.34 3.65
N ASP A 42 8.46 -5.40 2.62
CA ASP A 42 7.96 -6.65 2.05
C ASP A 42 9.02 -7.34 1.17
N LYS A 43 8.67 -8.46 0.56
CA LYS A 43 9.57 -9.24 -0.32
C LYS A 43 10.02 -8.48 -1.58
N ASP A 44 9.26 -7.48 -1.99
CA ASP A 44 9.51 -6.65 -3.18
C ASP A 44 10.25 -5.34 -2.83
N GLY A 45 10.55 -5.16 -1.54
CA GLY A 45 11.26 -3.99 -1.02
C GLY A 45 10.39 -2.76 -0.79
N ASN A 46 9.06 -2.90 -0.84
CA ASN A 46 8.15 -1.80 -0.52
C ASN A 46 7.97 -1.68 0.99
N PRO A 47 7.75 -0.46 1.50
CA PRO A 47 7.42 -0.24 2.91
C PRO A 47 6.17 -1.03 3.32
N THR A 48 6.23 -1.66 4.47
CA THR A 48 5.08 -2.37 5.03
C THR A 48 5.02 -2.24 6.55
N PHE A 49 3.90 -2.66 7.13
CA PHE A 49 3.64 -2.57 8.56
C PHE A 49 4.05 -3.84 9.31
N LYS A 50 4.21 -3.67 10.63
CA LYS A 50 4.30 -4.79 11.55
C LYS A 50 3.40 -4.53 12.75
N VAL A 51 2.40 -5.39 12.92
CA VAL A 51 1.49 -5.38 14.06
C VAL A 51 1.72 -6.65 14.88
N ALA A 52 2.09 -6.51 16.15
CA ALA A 52 2.28 -7.63 17.04
C ALA A 52 0.92 -8.18 17.52
N ASN A 53 0.91 -9.43 18.00
CA ASN A 53 -0.31 -10.11 18.48
C ASN A 53 -1.05 -9.35 19.61
N ASN A 54 -0.34 -8.52 20.37
CA ASN A 54 -0.91 -7.69 21.44
C ASN A 54 -1.41 -6.32 20.95
N GLY A 55 -1.45 -6.11 19.64
CA GLY A 55 -1.89 -4.86 19.00
C GLY A 55 -0.82 -3.75 18.96
N THR A 56 0.42 -4.01 19.39
CA THR A 56 1.50 -3.04 19.28
C THR A 56 1.93 -2.88 17.82
N VAL A 57 1.84 -1.66 17.29
CA VAL A 57 2.30 -1.34 15.93
C VAL A 57 3.76 -0.91 15.93
N ASP A 58 4.45 -1.07 14.82
CA ASP A 58 5.78 -0.49 14.63
C ASP A 58 5.73 1.06 14.63
N TRP A 59 6.91 1.70 14.75
CA TRP A 59 6.99 3.16 14.82
C TRP A 59 6.55 3.86 13.53
N TYR A 60 6.88 3.29 12.35
CA TYR A 60 6.44 3.85 11.06
C TYR A 60 4.93 3.86 10.94
N THR A 61 4.27 2.77 11.29
CA THR A 61 2.80 2.69 11.30
C THR A 61 2.19 3.75 12.22
N TYR A 62 2.77 3.94 13.42
CA TYR A 62 2.26 4.93 14.37
C TYR A 62 2.46 6.38 13.89
N VAL A 63 3.66 6.72 13.42
CA VAL A 63 3.91 8.07 12.91
C VAL A 63 3.11 8.32 11.63
N GLY A 64 2.90 7.31 10.81
CA GLY A 64 2.03 7.37 9.64
C GLY A 64 0.59 7.76 10.00
N TYR A 65 0.05 7.20 11.06
CA TYR A 65 -1.24 7.63 11.61
C TYR A 65 -1.24 9.12 11.96
N LEU A 66 -0.21 9.60 12.66
CA LEU A 66 -0.11 11.02 13.06
C LEU A 66 0.00 11.95 11.85
N ARG A 67 0.83 11.58 10.85
CA ARG A 67 1.06 12.39 9.64
C ARG A 67 -0.11 12.37 8.69
N TYR A 68 -0.80 11.24 8.58
CA TYR A 68 -2.08 11.14 7.87
C TYR A 68 -3.11 12.09 8.49
N GLY A 69 -3.24 12.07 9.82
CA GLY A 69 -4.15 12.95 10.54
C GLY A 69 -3.87 14.43 10.31
N ALA A 70 -2.60 14.81 10.18
CA ALA A 70 -2.19 16.20 9.97
C ALA A 70 -2.37 16.72 8.53
N ASN A 71 -2.28 15.83 7.52
CA ASN A 71 -2.15 16.27 6.13
C ASN A 71 -3.23 15.71 5.17
N CYS A 72 -3.84 14.58 5.50
CA CYS A 72 -4.73 13.85 4.58
C CYS A 72 -6.18 13.77 5.09
N PHE A 73 -6.34 13.78 6.41
CA PHE A 73 -7.62 13.66 7.13
C PHE A 73 -8.71 14.59 6.59
N GLN A 74 -8.37 15.84 6.29
CA GLN A 74 -9.34 16.87 5.89
C GLN A 74 -10.19 16.43 4.67
N CYS A 75 -9.54 15.75 3.73
CA CYS A 75 -10.19 15.30 2.51
C CYS A 75 -10.59 13.83 2.57
N HIS A 76 -9.69 12.95 3.06
CA HIS A 76 -9.87 11.50 3.01
C HIS A 76 -10.57 10.90 4.25
N GLY A 77 -11.05 11.75 5.17
CA GLY A 77 -11.73 11.32 6.39
C GLY A 77 -10.79 10.86 7.51
N PRO A 78 -11.30 10.66 8.73
CA PRO A 78 -10.47 10.42 9.92
C PRO A 78 -9.71 9.09 9.90
N ASP A 79 -10.10 8.17 9.06
CA ASP A 79 -9.61 6.78 9.05
C ASP A 79 -9.30 6.24 7.65
N GLY A 80 -9.25 7.13 6.65
CA GLY A 80 -8.94 6.76 5.27
C GLY A 80 -10.11 6.17 4.49
N LEU A 81 -11.33 6.19 5.03
CA LEU A 81 -12.52 5.65 4.35
C LEU A 81 -13.17 6.64 3.37
N GLY A 82 -12.52 7.79 3.17
CA GLY A 82 -13.01 8.80 2.25
C GLY A 82 -14.01 9.75 2.86
N SER A 83 -14.47 10.70 2.06
CA SER A 83 -15.48 11.68 2.38
C SER A 83 -16.20 12.13 1.10
N SER A 84 -17.03 13.17 1.19
CA SER A 84 -17.58 13.83 0.00
C SER A 84 -16.54 14.56 -0.86
N TYR A 85 -15.34 14.80 -0.33
CA TYR A 85 -14.26 15.52 -1.03
C TYR A 85 -13.24 14.62 -1.71
N ALA A 86 -13.03 13.39 -1.20
CA ALA A 86 -12.01 12.49 -1.71
C ALA A 86 -12.38 11.02 -1.48
N PRO A 87 -11.88 10.10 -2.35
CA PRO A 87 -12.21 8.68 -2.26
C PRO A 87 -11.61 8.01 -1.03
N SER A 88 -12.11 6.81 -0.73
CA SER A 88 -11.55 5.90 0.27
C SER A 88 -10.13 5.48 -0.14
N LEU A 89 -9.13 5.81 0.69
CA LEU A 89 -7.76 5.34 0.51
C LEU A 89 -7.62 3.87 0.94
N VAL A 90 -8.40 3.45 1.92
CA VAL A 90 -8.46 2.04 2.36
C VAL A 90 -8.86 1.13 1.20
N ASP A 91 -9.83 1.55 0.38
CA ASP A 91 -10.23 0.77 -0.79
C ASP A 91 -9.25 0.93 -1.96
N SER A 92 -8.74 2.14 -2.18
CA SER A 92 -7.77 2.41 -3.25
C SER A 92 -6.50 1.57 -3.09
N LEU A 93 -6.00 1.41 -1.87
CA LEU A 93 -4.77 0.65 -1.59
C LEU A 93 -4.94 -0.88 -1.72
N LYS A 94 -6.15 -1.39 -1.95
CA LYS A 94 -6.35 -2.79 -2.34
C LYS A 94 -5.77 -3.11 -3.73
N SER A 95 -5.60 -2.08 -4.57
CA SER A 95 -5.11 -2.22 -5.95
C SER A 95 -4.00 -1.23 -6.32
N LEU A 96 -3.76 -0.20 -5.52
CA LEU A 96 -2.76 0.83 -5.80
C LEU A 96 -1.38 0.36 -5.32
N SER A 97 -0.39 0.36 -6.21
CA SER A 97 1.00 0.05 -5.85
C SER A 97 1.63 1.17 -5.00
N TYR A 98 2.71 0.85 -4.29
CA TYR A 98 3.48 1.86 -3.56
C TYR A 98 4.00 2.97 -4.48
N GLY A 99 4.53 2.62 -5.65
CA GLY A 99 5.01 3.59 -6.62
C GLY A 99 3.92 4.52 -7.13
N ASP A 100 2.73 3.99 -7.44
CA ASP A 100 1.58 4.80 -7.86
C ASP A 100 1.06 5.70 -6.73
N PHE A 101 1.06 5.19 -5.49
CA PHE A 101 0.73 5.99 -4.31
C PHE A 101 1.67 7.19 -4.19
N VAL A 102 2.98 6.96 -4.22
CA VAL A 102 4.00 8.04 -4.14
C VAL A 102 3.82 9.02 -5.28
N SER A 103 3.70 8.54 -6.52
CA SER A 103 3.49 9.38 -7.71
C SER A 103 2.25 10.26 -7.59
N THR A 104 1.15 9.69 -7.07
CA THR A 104 -0.11 10.43 -6.86
C THR A 104 0.06 11.52 -5.79
N VAL A 105 0.73 11.22 -4.67
CA VAL A 105 0.95 12.20 -3.61
C VAL A 105 1.88 13.32 -4.07
N VAL A 106 2.96 12.98 -4.78
CA VAL A 106 3.92 13.95 -5.31
C VAL A 106 3.28 14.90 -6.31
N SER A 107 2.53 14.35 -7.27
CA SER A 107 2.01 15.12 -8.41
C SER A 107 0.63 15.73 -8.15
N GLY A 108 -0.10 15.20 -7.16
CA GLY A 108 -1.52 15.46 -7.00
C GLY A 108 -2.37 14.77 -8.07
N LYS A 109 -3.67 14.92 -7.98
CA LYS A 109 -4.62 14.34 -8.93
C LYS A 109 -5.78 15.30 -9.17
N LYS A 110 -6.20 15.43 -10.45
CA LYS A 110 -7.38 16.18 -10.83
C LYS A 110 -8.35 15.28 -11.56
N GLU A 111 -9.54 15.13 -11.02
CA GLU A 111 -10.66 14.48 -11.68
C GLU A 111 -11.82 15.50 -11.75
N VAL A 112 -11.80 16.28 -12.83
CA VAL A 112 -12.80 17.33 -13.09
C VAL A 112 -13.57 16.92 -14.33
N ASN A 113 -14.84 16.53 -14.10
CA ASN A 113 -15.80 16.25 -15.16
C ASN A 113 -17.19 16.77 -14.73
N THR A 114 -18.22 16.50 -15.53
CA THR A 114 -19.60 16.98 -15.23
C THR A 114 -20.20 16.40 -13.96
N ALA A 115 -19.68 15.29 -13.45
CA ALA A 115 -20.19 14.59 -12.27
C ALA A 115 -19.27 14.72 -11.05
N GLN A 116 -17.97 15.06 -11.24
CA GLN A 116 -16.99 15.10 -10.17
C GLN A 116 -16.05 16.31 -10.32
N GLN A 117 -15.79 16.98 -9.21
CA GLN A 117 -14.80 18.05 -9.10
C GLN A 117 -13.87 17.73 -7.93
N GLN A 118 -13.05 16.69 -8.10
CA GLN A 118 -12.10 16.28 -7.08
C GLN A 118 -10.69 16.73 -7.47
N VAL A 119 -10.05 17.46 -6.56
CA VAL A 119 -8.69 17.93 -6.73
C VAL A 119 -7.88 17.57 -5.50
N MET A 120 -6.92 16.66 -5.67
CA MET A 120 -5.87 16.41 -4.71
C MET A 120 -4.69 17.33 -5.03
N PRO A 121 -4.24 18.19 -4.10
CA PRO A 121 -3.08 19.04 -4.35
C PRO A 121 -1.79 18.20 -4.46
N SER A 122 -0.77 18.75 -5.13
CA SER A 122 0.58 18.20 -5.14
C SER A 122 1.25 18.44 -3.78
N PHE A 123 1.90 17.39 -3.22
CA PHE A 123 2.67 17.47 -1.99
C PHE A 123 4.18 17.29 -2.20
N GLY A 124 4.65 17.19 -3.46
CA GLY A 124 6.04 16.88 -3.78
C GLY A 124 7.09 17.81 -3.17
N THR A 125 6.71 19.04 -2.79
CA THR A 125 7.60 20.00 -2.11
C THR A 125 7.32 20.16 -0.62
N ASN A 126 6.31 19.46 -0.10
CA ASN A 126 5.93 19.56 1.31
C ASN A 126 6.72 18.56 2.17
N LYS A 127 7.75 19.01 2.88
CA LYS A 127 8.57 18.17 3.77
C LYS A 127 7.74 17.42 4.83
N ASN A 128 6.66 18.03 5.36
CA ASN A 128 5.78 17.38 6.34
C ASN A 128 5.01 16.19 5.78
N VAL A 129 4.98 16.03 4.48
CA VAL A 129 4.41 14.87 3.79
C VAL A 129 5.53 14.00 3.26
N MET A 130 6.48 14.56 2.50
CA MET A 130 7.48 13.78 1.77
C MET A 130 8.48 13.06 2.68
N CYS A 131 8.89 13.66 3.80
CA CYS A 131 9.75 12.98 4.78
C CYS A 131 9.06 11.86 5.56
N TYR A 132 7.75 11.71 5.40
CA TYR A 132 6.93 10.71 6.09
C TYR A 132 6.06 9.90 5.13
N ILE A 133 6.35 9.95 3.83
CA ILE A 133 5.48 9.35 2.82
C ILE A 133 5.38 7.83 3.00
N ASP A 134 6.50 7.18 3.34
CA ASP A 134 6.56 5.74 3.62
C ASP A 134 5.72 5.40 4.84
N ALA A 135 5.84 6.17 5.90
CA ALA A 135 5.06 5.99 7.11
C ALA A 135 3.55 6.19 6.86
N ILE A 136 3.17 7.22 6.09
CA ILE A 136 1.76 7.46 5.71
C ILE A 136 1.23 6.27 4.90
N TYR A 137 2.01 5.78 3.93
CA TYR A 137 1.65 4.59 3.16
C TYR A 137 1.48 3.35 4.04
N VAL A 138 2.45 3.08 4.92
CA VAL A 138 2.45 1.94 5.84
C VAL A 138 1.19 1.94 6.74
N TYR A 139 0.83 3.10 7.29
CA TYR A 139 -0.41 3.24 8.06
C TYR A 139 -1.66 2.90 7.22
N LEU A 140 -1.78 3.51 6.05
CA LEU A 140 -2.92 3.29 5.16
C LEU A 140 -2.97 1.85 4.65
N ARG A 141 -1.81 1.24 4.42
CA ARG A 141 -1.69 -0.16 4.05
C ARG A 141 -2.20 -1.08 5.16
N ALA A 142 -1.79 -0.84 6.41
CA ALA A 142 -2.26 -1.60 7.56
C ALA A 142 -3.79 -1.46 7.76
N ARG A 143 -4.34 -0.29 7.42
CA ARG A 143 -5.80 -0.06 7.38
C ARG A 143 -6.47 -0.86 6.27
N SER A 144 -5.91 -0.83 5.06
CA SER A 144 -6.43 -1.51 3.87
C SER A 144 -6.46 -3.02 4.04
N ASP A 145 -5.43 -3.59 4.65
CA ASP A 145 -5.29 -5.03 4.90
C ASP A 145 -6.07 -5.50 6.15
N GLY A 146 -6.76 -4.58 6.84
CA GLY A 146 -7.56 -4.90 8.04
C GLY A 146 -6.72 -5.20 9.28
N ALA A 147 -5.40 -4.96 9.24
CA ALA A 147 -4.51 -5.16 10.40
C ALA A 147 -4.70 -4.09 11.48
N LEU A 148 -5.27 -2.94 11.13
CA LEU A 148 -5.62 -1.87 12.06
C LEU A 148 -7.11 -1.56 12.03
N SER A 149 -7.66 -1.36 13.23
CA SER A 149 -9.03 -0.84 13.42
C SER A 149 -9.11 0.64 13.01
N ARG A 150 -10.32 1.20 13.03
CA ARG A 150 -10.59 2.62 12.71
C ARG A 150 -10.05 3.60 13.77
N GLN A 151 -9.67 3.09 14.92
CA GLN A 151 -9.24 3.90 16.05
C GLN A 151 -7.74 4.20 15.98
N ARG A 152 -7.31 5.16 16.81
CA ARG A 152 -5.90 5.44 17.03
C ARG A 152 -5.20 4.17 17.55
N PRO A 153 -4.01 3.82 17.03
CA PRO A 153 -3.18 2.79 17.63
C PRO A 153 -2.82 3.16 19.07
N GLU A 154 -3.25 2.35 20.04
CA GLU A 154 -3.02 2.62 21.47
C GLU A 154 -1.60 2.30 21.90
N LYS A 155 -0.98 1.30 21.25
CA LYS A 155 0.36 0.81 21.57
C LYS A 155 1.25 0.88 20.35
N HIS A 156 2.44 1.41 20.53
CA HIS A 156 3.45 1.45 19.46
C HIS A 156 4.84 1.12 20.02
N ALA A 157 5.71 0.62 19.14
CA ALA A 157 7.13 0.46 19.42
C ALA A 157 7.78 1.84 19.66
N PRO A 158 8.89 1.90 20.41
CA PRO A 158 9.62 3.14 20.60
C PRO A 158 10.22 3.64 19.28
N LYS A 159 10.41 4.97 19.19
CA LYS A 159 11.18 5.61 18.13
C LYS A 159 12.63 5.13 18.19
N THR A 160 13.17 4.66 17.08
CA THR A 160 14.57 4.22 17.00
C THR A 160 15.51 5.37 16.69
N ASP A 161 16.80 5.24 17.05
CA ASP A 161 17.83 6.21 16.67
C ASP A 161 18.01 6.30 15.16
N ALA A 162 17.86 5.17 14.46
CA ALA A 162 17.91 5.13 13.00
C ALA A 162 16.80 5.97 12.38
N TYR A 163 15.56 5.83 12.88
CA TYR A 163 14.44 6.67 12.44
C TYR A 163 14.70 8.16 12.73
N THR A 164 15.20 8.48 13.92
CA THR A 164 15.50 9.87 14.30
C THR A 164 16.50 10.50 13.32
N LYS A 165 17.58 9.79 13.01
CA LYS A 165 18.59 10.26 12.04
C LYS A 165 18.01 10.47 10.64
N ALA A 166 17.17 9.55 10.17
CA ALA A 166 16.51 9.67 8.87
C ALA A 166 15.56 10.87 8.83
N GLU A 167 14.75 11.05 9.88
CA GLU A 167 13.85 12.19 10.02
C GLU A 167 14.61 13.53 10.04
N ASP A 168 15.65 13.67 10.87
CA ASP A 168 16.47 14.86 10.96
C ASP A 168 17.16 15.17 9.62
N SER A 169 17.68 14.16 8.93
CA SER A 169 18.30 14.31 7.61
C SER A 169 17.34 14.83 6.56
N CYS A 170 16.07 14.42 6.61
CA CYS A 170 15.06 14.85 5.65
C CYS A 170 14.47 16.22 5.97
N MET A 171 14.24 16.48 7.24
CA MET A 171 13.61 17.75 7.68
C MET A 171 14.57 18.94 7.62
N GLY A 172 15.86 18.72 7.78
CA GLY A 172 16.95 19.73 7.69
C GLY A 172 17.26 20.36 8.99
#